data_4591fcacf7aaa906668579102442f36c
#
_entry.id   4591fcacf7aaa906668579102442f36c
#
_cell.length_a   1.000
_cell.length_b   1.000
_cell.length_c   1.000
_cell.angle_alpha   90.00
_cell.angle_beta   90.00
_cell.angle_gamma   90.00
#
_symmetry.space_group_name_H-M   'P 1'
#
loop_
_entity.id
_entity.type
_entity.pdbx_description
1 polymer ?
#
loop_
_entity_poly.entity_id
_entity_poly.type
_entity_poly.pdbx_seq_one_letter_code
_entity_poly.pdbx_strand_id
1 'polypeptide(L)'
;VLGIILNICTRLNNARVSAELSMAATKMSEGEMMEIKLTKDPSLKDDDYIKVIEHKTASLFEAASKIGSLLGGGTEEEICAMGSFGHLLGIAYQIHDDIMDWNNEDRLFNILVRNNEQSVEFIDRMEQLYISYSSKAKNELKKVSDSVSKKHLEHLTDLTFLQF
;
A
#
# COMPACT_ATOMS: atom_id res chain seq x y z
N VAL A 1 16.28 -11.67 -4.43
CA VAL A 1 14.91 -11.77 -3.86
C VAL A 1 13.96 -12.50 -4.81
N LEU A 2 13.79 -12.07 -6.09
CA LEU A 2 12.84 -12.67 -7.05
C LEU A 2 12.99 -14.19 -7.20
N GLY A 3 14.23 -14.71 -7.32
CA GLY A 3 14.48 -16.15 -7.43
C GLY A 3 14.01 -16.94 -6.20
N ILE A 4 14.09 -16.37 -5.01
CA ILE A 4 13.58 -17.00 -3.77
C ILE A 4 12.06 -17.07 -3.80
N ILE A 5 11.40 -15.99 -4.21
CA ILE A 5 9.93 -15.92 -4.34
C ILE A 5 9.44 -16.96 -5.32
N LEU A 6 10.05 -17.05 -6.51
CA LEU A 6 9.72 -18.05 -7.53
C LEU A 6 9.90 -19.48 -7.01
N ASN A 7 10.99 -19.76 -6.27
CA ASN A 7 11.21 -21.08 -5.68
C ASN A 7 10.12 -21.45 -4.66
N ILE A 8 9.72 -20.50 -3.81
CA ILE A 8 8.62 -20.68 -2.84
C ILE A 8 7.30 -20.96 -3.58
N CYS A 9 6.96 -20.18 -4.60
CA CYS A 9 5.75 -20.37 -5.40
C CYS A 9 5.71 -21.76 -6.04
N THR A 10 6.85 -22.22 -6.60
CA THR A 10 6.95 -23.55 -7.20
C THR A 10 6.72 -24.67 -6.19
N ARG A 11 7.25 -24.50 -4.96
CA ARG A 11 7.05 -25.49 -3.87
C ARG A 11 5.62 -25.50 -3.35
N LEU A 12 4.98 -24.33 -3.24
CA LEU A 12 3.59 -24.23 -2.79
C LEU A 12 2.60 -24.84 -3.79
N ASN A 13 2.97 -24.90 -5.08
CA ASN A 13 2.14 -25.42 -6.16
C ASN A 13 0.68 -24.91 -6.12
N ASN A 14 0.51 -23.63 -5.81
CA ASN A 14 -0.78 -22.97 -5.69
C ASN A 14 -0.89 -21.87 -6.74
N ALA A 15 -1.73 -22.12 -7.75
CA ALA A 15 -1.91 -21.20 -8.88
C ALA A 15 -2.44 -19.82 -8.46
N ARG A 16 -3.29 -19.74 -7.43
CA ARG A 16 -3.81 -18.44 -6.93
C ARG A 16 -2.70 -17.61 -6.30
N VAL A 17 -1.84 -18.22 -5.48
CA VAL A 17 -0.66 -17.55 -4.90
C VAL A 17 0.23 -17.00 -6.00
N SER A 18 0.52 -17.81 -7.01
CA SER A 18 1.37 -17.40 -8.14
C SER A 18 0.74 -16.26 -8.95
N ALA A 19 -0.57 -16.29 -9.14
CA ALA A 19 -1.31 -15.23 -9.84
C ALA A 19 -1.27 -13.90 -9.07
N GLU A 20 -1.55 -13.91 -7.75
CA GLU A 20 -1.51 -12.70 -6.92
C GLU A 20 -0.11 -12.07 -6.90
N LEU A 21 0.94 -12.88 -6.76
CA LEU A 21 2.33 -12.38 -6.79
C LEU A 21 2.72 -11.83 -8.17
N SER A 22 2.29 -12.49 -9.25
CA SER A 22 2.55 -12.01 -10.61
C SER A 22 1.86 -10.68 -10.89
N MET A 23 0.59 -10.54 -10.48
CA MET A 23 -0.14 -9.27 -10.59
C MET A 23 0.51 -8.14 -9.78
N ALA A 24 0.93 -8.43 -8.55
CA ALA A 24 1.63 -7.44 -7.73
C ALA A 24 2.93 -6.99 -8.39
N ALA A 25 3.75 -7.92 -8.89
CA ALA A 25 5.00 -7.60 -9.58
C ALA A 25 4.77 -6.76 -10.84
N THR A 26 3.71 -7.04 -11.60
CA THR A 26 3.33 -6.24 -12.78
C THR A 26 2.94 -4.83 -12.38
N LYS A 27 2.02 -4.67 -11.42
CA LYS A 27 1.60 -3.37 -10.91
C LYS A 27 2.78 -2.56 -10.35
N MET A 28 3.66 -3.18 -9.57
CA MET A 28 4.86 -2.52 -9.04
C MET A 28 5.75 -1.97 -10.17
N SER A 29 5.95 -2.75 -11.23
CA SER A 29 6.73 -2.32 -12.40
C SER A 29 6.06 -1.16 -13.14
N GLU A 30 4.73 -1.21 -13.29
CA GLU A 30 3.95 -0.12 -13.88
C GLU A 30 4.05 1.15 -13.02
N GLY A 31 3.94 1.03 -11.70
CA GLY A 31 4.08 2.14 -10.75
C GLY A 31 5.46 2.81 -10.84
N GLU A 32 6.52 2.01 -10.94
CA GLU A 32 7.88 2.54 -11.14
C GLU A 32 8.02 3.31 -12.46
N MET A 33 7.47 2.76 -13.54
CA MET A 33 7.48 3.45 -14.85
C MET A 33 6.65 4.73 -14.84
N MET A 34 5.53 4.74 -14.11
CA MET A 34 4.68 5.94 -13.93
C MET A 34 5.46 7.01 -13.16
N GLU A 35 6.11 6.65 -12.06
CA GLU A 35 6.92 7.58 -11.25
C GLU A 35 8.00 8.26 -12.09
N ILE A 36 8.78 7.47 -12.86
CA ILE A 36 9.85 8.01 -13.74
C ILE A 36 9.30 9.03 -14.76
N LYS A 37 8.09 8.82 -15.26
CA LYS A 37 7.44 9.77 -16.17
C LYS A 37 7.02 11.04 -15.44
N LEU A 38 6.36 10.88 -14.30
CA LEU A 38 5.71 11.95 -13.55
C LEU A 38 6.72 12.86 -12.85
N THR A 39 7.92 12.38 -12.50
CA THR A 39 9.00 13.23 -11.97
C THR A 39 9.42 14.36 -12.93
N LYS A 40 9.11 14.23 -14.21
CA LYS A 40 9.42 15.22 -15.25
C LYS A 40 8.19 15.99 -15.74
N ASP A 41 7.02 15.70 -15.18
CA ASP A 41 5.75 16.31 -15.62
C ASP A 41 5.46 17.57 -14.78
N PRO A 42 5.43 18.76 -15.40
CA PRO A 42 5.11 20.00 -14.70
C PRO A 42 3.63 20.09 -14.28
N SER A 43 2.78 19.22 -14.79
CA SER A 43 1.35 19.15 -14.46
C SER A 43 1.01 18.10 -13.40
N LEU A 44 2.00 17.54 -12.71
CA LEU A 44 1.87 16.55 -11.64
C LEU A 44 0.85 16.99 -10.57
N LYS A 45 -0.08 16.09 -10.23
CA LYS A 45 -1.17 16.30 -9.26
C LYS A 45 -1.12 15.28 -8.14
N ASP A 46 -1.82 15.60 -7.05
CA ASP A 46 -1.99 14.71 -5.89
C ASP A 46 -2.54 13.33 -6.29
N ASP A 47 -3.52 13.28 -7.22
CA ASP A 47 -4.11 12.03 -7.72
C ASP A 47 -3.07 11.15 -8.48
N ASP A 48 -2.12 11.76 -9.17
CA ASP A 48 -1.06 11.04 -9.87
C ASP A 48 -0.12 10.36 -8.87
N TYR A 49 0.22 11.06 -7.79
CA TYR A 49 1.00 10.50 -6.69
C TYR A 49 0.28 9.31 -6.04
N ILE A 50 -1.00 9.47 -5.68
CA ILE A 50 -1.79 8.38 -5.09
C ILE A 50 -1.80 7.16 -6.03
N LYS A 51 -2.00 7.36 -7.32
CA LYS A 51 -1.99 6.27 -8.31
C LYS A 51 -0.64 5.55 -8.39
N VAL A 52 0.46 6.27 -8.28
CA VAL A 52 1.80 5.66 -8.25
C VAL A 52 1.97 4.79 -7.01
N ILE A 53 1.62 5.28 -5.83
CA ILE A 53 1.78 4.49 -4.60
C ILE A 53 0.80 3.32 -4.52
N GLU A 54 -0.40 3.41 -5.11
CA GLU A 54 -1.31 2.28 -5.30
C GLU A 54 -0.66 1.15 -6.07
N HIS A 55 0.05 1.47 -7.15
CA HIS A 55 0.73 0.47 -7.97
C HIS A 55 2.04 -0.01 -7.33
N LYS A 56 2.90 0.92 -6.92
CA LYS A 56 4.27 0.61 -6.49
C LYS A 56 4.32 -0.05 -5.12
N THR A 57 3.48 0.38 -4.17
CA THR A 57 3.51 -0.06 -2.76
C THR A 57 2.28 -0.85 -2.38
N ALA A 58 1.08 -0.30 -2.55
CA ALA A 58 -0.14 -0.92 -2.06
C ALA A 58 -0.46 -2.27 -2.72
N SER A 59 -0.06 -2.47 -3.98
CA SER A 59 -0.24 -3.76 -4.68
C SER A 59 0.46 -4.93 -3.98
N LEU A 60 1.62 -4.69 -3.38
CA LEU A 60 2.35 -5.73 -2.63
C LEU A 60 1.69 -6.02 -1.28
N PHE A 61 1.22 -5.00 -0.57
CA PHE A 61 0.46 -5.15 0.66
C PHE A 61 -0.86 -5.90 0.42
N GLU A 62 -1.55 -5.59 -0.68
CA GLU A 62 -2.76 -6.29 -1.13
C GLU A 62 -2.48 -7.77 -1.35
N ALA A 63 -1.48 -8.09 -2.17
CA ALA A 63 -1.12 -9.47 -2.47
C ALA A 63 -0.68 -10.24 -1.22
N ALA A 64 0.14 -9.66 -0.36
CA ALA A 64 0.59 -10.30 0.87
C ALA A 64 -0.59 -10.64 1.80
N SER A 65 -1.53 -9.71 1.95
CA SER A 65 -2.72 -9.89 2.79
C SER A 65 -3.68 -10.95 2.22
N LYS A 66 -3.93 -10.93 0.90
CA LYS A 66 -4.72 -11.98 0.22
C LYS A 66 -4.10 -13.35 0.35
N ILE A 67 -2.80 -13.46 0.08
CA ILE A 67 -2.07 -14.73 0.14
C ILE A 67 -2.08 -15.27 1.56
N GLY A 68 -1.87 -14.42 2.57
CA GLY A 68 -1.94 -14.82 3.97
C GLY A 68 -3.29 -15.41 4.34
N SER A 69 -4.39 -14.73 3.96
CA SER A 69 -5.75 -15.23 4.18
C SER A 69 -6.03 -16.53 3.42
N LEU A 70 -5.64 -16.59 2.14
CA LEU A 70 -5.79 -17.78 1.29
C LEU A 70 -5.10 -19.01 1.88
N LEU A 71 -3.85 -18.87 2.31
CA LEU A 71 -3.06 -19.95 2.89
C LEU A 71 -3.52 -20.33 4.29
N GLY A 72 -4.12 -19.37 5.02
CA GLY A 72 -4.75 -19.57 6.31
C GLY A 72 -6.12 -20.26 6.24
N GLY A 73 -6.63 -20.55 5.05
CA GLY A 73 -7.95 -21.19 4.85
C GLY A 73 -9.13 -20.22 5.01
N GLY A 74 -8.91 -18.92 4.81
CA GLY A 74 -9.95 -17.91 4.83
C GLY A 74 -11.01 -18.15 3.75
N THR A 75 -12.24 -17.74 4.03
CA THR A 75 -13.33 -17.71 3.05
C THR A 75 -13.03 -16.68 1.94
N GLU A 76 -13.73 -16.79 0.80
CA GLU A 76 -13.56 -15.81 -0.30
C GLU A 76 -13.87 -14.37 0.17
N GLU A 77 -14.85 -14.21 1.07
CA GLU A 77 -15.16 -12.91 1.66
C GLU A 77 -14.01 -12.36 2.51
N GLU A 78 -13.42 -13.20 3.36
CA GLU A 78 -12.24 -12.83 4.16
C GLU A 78 -11.01 -12.54 3.30
N ILE A 79 -10.78 -13.32 2.24
CA ILE A 79 -9.68 -13.08 1.29
C ILE A 79 -9.86 -11.73 0.60
N CYS A 80 -11.08 -11.39 0.15
CA CYS A 80 -11.39 -10.08 -0.43
C CYS A 80 -11.20 -8.94 0.58
N ALA A 81 -11.70 -9.11 1.81
CA ALA A 81 -11.57 -8.12 2.88
C ALA A 81 -10.09 -7.88 3.24
N MET A 82 -9.30 -8.96 3.34
CA MET A 82 -7.86 -8.87 3.59
C MET A 82 -7.11 -8.21 2.42
N GLY A 83 -7.54 -8.44 1.18
CA GLY A 83 -7.00 -7.70 0.02
C GLY A 83 -7.26 -6.21 0.13
N SER A 84 -8.50 -5.81 0.41
CA SER A 84 -8.87 -4.40 0.61
C SER A 84 -8.13 -3.77 1.79
N PHE A 85 -8.01 -4.51 2.90
CA PHE A 85 -7.20 -4.11 4.06
C PHE A 85 -5.76 -3.82 3.66
N GLY A 86 -5.09 -4.77 2.99
CA GLY A 86 -3.70 -4.62 2.56
C GLY A 86 -3.51 -3.44 1.62
N HIS A 87 -4.39 -3.29 0.62
CA HIS A 87 -4.35 -2.17 -0.32
C HIS A 87 -4.43 -0.81 0.39
N LEU A 88 -5.44 -0.63 1.24
CA LEU A 88 -5.66 0.62 1.97
C LEU A 88 -4.54 0.91 2.97
N LEU A 89 -4.06 -0.11 3.67
CA LEU A 89 -2.91 0.01 4.58
C LEU A 89 -1.63 0.38 3.83
N GLY A 90 -1.40 -0.21 2.65
CA GLY A 90 -0.21 0.09 1.83
C GLY A 90 -0.17 1.54 1.34
N ILE A 91 -1.34 2.11 0.97
CA ILE A 91 -1.45 3.55 0.63
C ILE A 91 -1.14 4.40 1.87
N ALA A 92 -1.79 4.10 3.00
CA ALA A 92 -1.57 4.84 4.25
C ALA A 92 -0.10 4.78 4.68
N TYR A 93 0.50 3.60 4.63
CA TYR A 93 1.90 3.39 4.97
C TYR A 93 2.82 4.27 4.12
N GLN A 94 2.62 4.31 2.80
CA GLN A 94 3.48 5.08 1.91
C GLN A 94 3.32 6.59 2.11
N ILE A 95 2.08 7.08 2.30
CA ILE A 95 1.85 8.50 2.61
C ILE A 95 2.58 8.89 3.89
N HIS A 96 2.48 8.06 4.94
CA HIS A 96 3.17 8.30 6.21
C HIS A 96 4.70 8.32 6.04
N ASP A 97 5.26 7.32 5.34
CA ASP A 97 6.70 7.21 5.05
C ASP A 97 7.23 8.45 4.32
N ASP A 98 6.49 8.91 3.31
CA ASP A 98 6.85 10.10 2.52
C ASP A 98 6.71 11.41 3.32
N ILE A 99 5.74 11.52 4.24
CA ILE A 99 5.64 12.66 5.17
C ILE A 99 6.83 12.69 6.13
N MET A 100 7.26 11.54 6.65
CA MET A 100 8.39 11.47 7.58
C MET A 100 9.73 11.72 6.90
N ASP A 101 9.88 11.31 5.64
CA ASP A 101 11.12 11.36 4.85
C ASP A 101 11.14 12.46 3.77
N TRP A 102 10.33 13.50 3.89
CA TRP A 102 10.11 14.52 2.86
C TRP A 102 11.33 15.33 2.40
N ASN A 103 12.50 15.10 2.97
CA ASN A 103 13.76 15.75 2.57
C ASN A 103 14.54 15.04 1.43
N ASN A 104 14.01 13.96 0.87
CA ASN A 104 14.67 13.16 -0.16
C ASN A 104 14.34 13.72 -1.56
N GLU A 105 15.32 14.32 -2.26
CA GLU A 105 15.12 15.25 -3.37
C GLU A 105 14.39 14.71 -4.62
N ASP A 106 14.37 13.41 -4.85
CA ASP A 106 13.93 12.82 -6.13
C ASP A 106 12.57 12.09 -6.09
N ARG A 107 11.83 12.11 -4.99
CA ARG A 107 10.52 11.47 -4.88
C ARG A 107 9.38 12.38 -5.34
N LEU A 108 8.31 11.80 -5.93
CA LEU A 108 7.13 12.56 -6.37
C LEU A 108 6.52 13.42 -5.27
N PHE A 109 6.44 12.90 -4.05
CA PHE A 109 5.93 13.64 -2.89
C PHE A 109 6.67 14.96 -2.69
N ASN A 110 8.00 14.93 -2.75
CA ASN A 110 8.84 16.13 -2.57
C ASN A 110 8.69 17.13 -3.73
N ILE A 111 8.45 16.63 -4.95
CA ILE A 111 8.16 17.48 -6.10
C ILE A 111 6.82 18.20 -5.87
N LEU A 112 5.79 17.48 -5.39
CA LEU A 112 4.50 18.08 -5.05
C LEU A 112 4.60 19.12 -3.94
N VAL A 113 5.36 18.83 -2.86
CA VAL A 113 5.60 19.80 -1.79
C VAL A 113 6.26 21.06 -2.33
N ARG A 114 7.29 20.92 -3.17
CA ARG A 114 8.01 22.08 -3.76
C ARG A 114 7.20 22.88 -4.75
N ASN A 115 6.33 22.22 -5.52
CA ASN A 115 5.49 22.86 -6.54
C ASN A 115 4.24 23.53 -5.92
N ASN A 116 3.95 23.24 -4.66
CA ASN A 116 2.78 23.78 -3.99
C ASN A 116 3.17 25.07 -3.24
N GLU A 117 2.63 26.22 -3.66
CA GLU A 117 2.87 27.51 -2.96
C GLU A 117 2.45 27.48 -1.49
N GLN A 118 1.56 26.55 -1.12
CA GLN A 118 1.05 26.30 0.21
C GLN A 118 1.46 24.89 0.68
N SER A 119 2.77 24.68 0.82
CA SER A 119 3.33 23.37 1.19
C SER A 119 2.77 22.79 2.50
N VAL A 120 2.45 23.63 3.47
CA VAL A 120 1.82 23.23 4.74
C VAL A 120 0.44 22.64 4.50
N GLU A 121 -0.41 23.31 3.71
CA GLU A 121 -1.75 22.81 3.38
C GLU A 121 -1.71 21.51 2.59
N PHE A 122 -0.69 21.31 1.75
CA PHE A 122 -0.49 20.05 1.06
C PHE A 122 -0.18 18.92 2.04
N ILE A 123 0.73 19.12 2.98
CA ILE A 123 1.09 18.14 4.02
C ILE A 123 -0.15 17.83 4.88
N ASP A 124 -0.89 18.84 5.33
CA ASP A 124 -2.13 18.65 6.10
C ASP A 124 -3.15 17.79 5.33
N ARG A 125 -3.31 18.00 4.01
CA ARG A 125 -4.17 17.16 3.18
C ARG A 125 -3.67 15.71 3.11
N MET A 126 -2.37 15.49 2.99
CA MET A 126 -1.80 14.14 2.95
C MET A 126 -1.97 13.44 4.31
N GLU A 127 -1.83 14.15 5.43
CA GLU A 127 -2.14 13.62 6.76
C GLU A 127 -3.61 13.20 6.89
N GLN A 128 -4.54 14.01 6.40
CA GLN A 128 -5.96 13.66 6.39
C GLN A 128 -6.25 12.44 5.52
N LEU A 129 -5.59 12.31 4.37
CA LEU A 129 -5.69 11.12 3.51
C LEU A 129 -5.14 9.89 4.21
N TYR A 130 -3.98 9.98 4.84
CA TYR A 130 -3.39 8.93 5.65
C TYR A 130 -4.36 8.42 6.73
N ILE A 131 -4.94 9.32 7.54
CA ILE A 131 -5.93 8.98 8.57
C ILE A 131 -7.15 8.29 7.96
N SER A 132 -7.64 8.81 6.84
CA SER A 132 -8.79 8.25 6.11
C SER A 132 -8.51 6.82 5.64
N TYR A 133 -7.37 6.59 4.97
CA TYR A 133 -7.00 5.27 4.46
C TYR A 133 -6.76 4.25 5.58
N SER A 134 -6.08 4.64 6.65
CA SER A 134 -5.87 3.80 7.83
C SER A 134 -7.19 3.40 8.50
N SER A 135 -8.11 4.35 8.66
CA SER A 135 -9.45 4.09 9.22
C SER A 135 -10.27 3.13 8.33
N LYS A 136 -10.22 3.32 7.01
CA LYS A 136 -10.86 2.42 6.05
C LYS A 136 -10.25 1.01 6.11
N ALA A 137 -8.93 0.90 6.19
CA ALA A 137 -8.24 -0.38 6.35
C ALA A 137 -8.72 -1.11 7.61
N LYS A 138 -8.74 -0.43 8.76
CA LYS A 138 -9.25 -1.00 10.02
C LYS A 138 -10.70 -1.47 9.91
N ASN A 139 -11.54 -0.78 9.13
CA ASN A 139 -12.92 -1.20 8.91
C ASN A 139 -13.03 -2.51 8.10
N GLU A 140 -12.11 -2.78 7.17
CA GLU A 140 -12.12 -4.05 6.42
C GLU A 140 -11.88 -5.25 7.35
N LEU A 141 -11.09 -5.11 8.42
CA LEU A 141 -10.85 -6.17 9.40
C LEU A 141 -12.13 -6.60 10.14
N LYS A 142 -13.18 -5.77 10.19
CA LYS A 142 -14.47 -6.16 10.79
C LYS A 142 -15.16 -7.29 10.04
N LYS A 143 -14.81 -7.53 8.79
CA LYS A 143 -15.34 -8.61 7.94
C LYS A 143 -14.58 -9.92 8.11
N VAL A 144 -13.50 -9.92 8.87
CA VAL A 144 -12.64 -11.07 9.13
C VAL A 144 -12.93 -11.65 10.50
N SER A 145 -12.95 -12.97 10.61
CA SER A 145 -13.19 -13.69 11.86
C SER A 145 -12.22 -13.29 12.96
N ASP A 146 -12.70 -13.29 14.20
CA ASP A 146 -11.88 -12.90 15.35
C ASP A 146 -10.74 -13.89 15.59
N SER A 147 -9.54 -13.35 15.75
CA SER A 147 -8.33 -14.13 16.01
C SER A 147 -7.26 -13.26 16.68
N VAL A 148 -6.23 -13.91 17.23
CA VAL A 148 -5.05 -13.21 17.75
C VAL A 148 -4.34 -12.43 16.64
N SER A 149 -4.26 -13.01 15.44
CA SER A 149 -3.65 -12.36 14.28
C SER A 149 -4.41 -11.12 13.85
N LYS A 150 -5.75 -11.14 13.86
CA LYS A 150 -6.58 -9.95 13.58
C LYS A 150 -6.27 -8.81 14.55
N LYS A 151 -6.16 -9.11 15.86
CA LYS A 151 -5.80 -8.09 16.87
C LYS A 151 -4.41 -7.48 16.60
N HIS A 152 -3.46 -8.28 16.14
CA HIS A 152 -2.15 -7.76 15.75
C HIS A 152 -2.23 -6.84 14.52
N LEU A 153 -3.08 -7.17 13.52
CA LEU A 153 -3.30 -6.31 12.36
C LEU A 153 -4.01 -5.00 12.74
N GLU A 154 -5.00 -5.07 13.64
CA GLU A 154 -5.64 -3.87 14.20
C GLU A 154 -4.61 -2.98 14.93
N HIS A 155 -3.74 -3.59 15.71
CA HIS A 155 -2.66 -2.88 16.41
C HIS A 155 -1.64 -2.27 15.46
N LEU A 156 -1.28 -2.98 14.38
CA LEU A 156 -0.41 -2.46 13.33
C LEU A 156 -1.00 -1.20 12.69
N THR A 157 -2.32 -1.20 12.46
CA THR A 157 -3.03 -0.04 11.93
C THR A 157 -2.98 1.15 12.91
N ASP A 158 -3.05 0.89 14.23
CA ASP A 158 -2.96 1.91 15.28
C ASP A 158 -1.54 2.43 15.47
N LEU A 159 -0.50 1.60 15.32
CA LEU A 159 0.91 2.02 15.43
C LEU A 159 1.31 3.03 14.35
N THR A 160 0.71 2.94 13.16
CA THR A 160 0.87 3.98 12.14
C THR A 160 0.25 5.31 12.57
N PHE A 161 -0.67 5.37 13.55
CA PHE A 161 -1.23 6.60 14.10
C PHE A 161 -0.44 7.24 15.26
N LEU A 162 0.48 6.51 15.87
CA LEU A 162 1.13 6.93 17.14
C LEU A 162 2.50 7.61 16.98
N GLN A 163 2.98 7.83 15.76
CA GLN A 163 4.32 8.40 15.51
C GLN A 163 4.31 9.88 15.09
N PHE A 164 3.22 10.60 15.37
CA PHE A 164 3.17 12.06 15.23
C PHE A 164 3.42 12.75 16.56
#